data_cd1dd31f1d6bdf7257eaee5ae31990ec
#
_entry.id   cd1dd31f1d6bdf7257eaee5ae31990ec
#
_cell.length_a   1.000
_cell.length_b   1.000
_cell.length_c   1.000
_cell.angle_alpha   90.00
_cell.angle_beta   90.00
_cell.angle_gamma   90.00
#
_symmetry.space_group_name_H-M   'P 1'
#
loop_
_entity.id
_entity.type
_entity.pdbx_description
1 polymer ?
#
loop_
_entity_poly.entity_id
_entity_poly.type
_entity_poly.pdbx_seq_one_letter_code
_entity_poly.pdbx_strand_id
1 'polypeptide(L)'
;MLEKLVFIIVHYVFIAVVVFVCYLFGKRLLLKIKFKSVWEDIVFTTGLGLGLLAYGVFFLGLAHLLTTAVLLITIGLGVAVSFLTWPGLAARLSWRNLRWPGWNFRDNASFIANASALSALALMIVLLFFFLNTWKLPLYPPVTWDATEYHLAAAKAYINAHGLVLTPYLRYPVNPQLNEMLFTLALALYDDVAAQLFQYLLLALTALAVYAFAIRYFSRRAGLLAAALLLGSPLMVWSGAVAYIDIGLTWFVTLSLFAFFNSNSSTSQVGNKTWLALCAVFSGFAAAVKYPALFFTLLFGLGVLARSLRQRRWIEPIQFAVITLVVACPFYLRNLFYSGNPFFPYFNNFFPETLWSHADMASQALEQAHHGLPHTLLAFLQLPWKLVFKDTVFSSEVQGFRAFQPLLFFLLPLSAWFAVRQAQLRKVLFFALEFIVFWFMTVQVLRYLMPIIPLLSLVGGTTLDQALVWLDKFVSPRLKRLPRQPLFVTTLLIMCALLLMLPSMN
;
A
#
# COMPACT_ATOMS: atom_id res chain seq x y z
N MET A 1 13.97 32.02 5.42
CA MET A 1 12.55 31.60 5.58
C MET A 1 11.91 31.32 4.21
N LEU A 2 12.10 32.21 3.23
CA LEU A 2 11.56 32.03 1.85
C LEU A 2 12.11 30.77 1.17
N GLU A 3 13.41 30.54 1.20
CA GLU A 3 14.05 29.35 0.60
C GLU A 3 13.48 28.04 1.14
N LYS A 4 13.29 27.92 2.47
CA LYS A 4 12.66 26.73 3.08
C LYS A 4 11.23 26.53 2.60
N LEU A 5 10.47 27.62 2.45
CA LEU A 5 9.10 27.56 1.95
C LEU A 5 9.08 27.11 0.48
N VAL A 6 9.97 27.66 -0.36
CA VAL A 6 10.11 27.27 -1.76
C VAL A 6 10.48 25.80 -1.86
N PHE A 7 11.47 25.32 -1.09
CA PHE A 7 11.86 23.92 -1.03
C PHE A 7 10.66 23.00 -0.75
N ILE A 8 9.89 23.30 0.29
CA ILE A 8 8.72 22.51 0.66
C ILE A 8 7.67 22.49 -0.47
N ILE A 9 7.32 23.66 -0.99
CA ILE A 9 6.28 23.79 -2.03
C ILE A 9 6.68 23.02 -3.28
N VAL A 10 7.92 23.15 -3.75
CA VAL A 10 8.37 22.51 -4.99
C VAL A 10 8.35 20.98 -4.86
N HIS A 11 8.78 20.41 -3.72
CA HIS A 11 8.74 18.98 -3.48
C HIS A 11 7.30 18.42 -3.50
N TYR A 12 6.36 19.08 -2.82
CA TYR A 12 4.98 18.63 -2.84
C TYR A 12 4.28 18.86 -4.18
N VAL A 13 4.62 19.92 -4.91
CA VAL A 13 4.15 20.14 -6.28
C VAL A 13 4.68 19.07 -7.22
N PHE A 14 5.96 18.70 -7.10
CA PHE A 14 6.52 17.58 -7.87
C PHE A 14 5.72 16.30 -7.69
N ILE A 15 5.48 15.89 -6.45
CA ILE A 15 4.67 14.69 -6.15
C ILE A 15 3.23 14.82 -6.67
N ALA A 16 2.60 15.98 -6.50
CA ALA A 16 1.25 16.21 -7.01
C ALA A 16 1.17 16.07 -8.55
N VAL A 17 2.18 16.59 -9.28
CA VAL A 17 2.29 16.42 -10.73
C VAL A 17 2.46 14.94 -11.10
N VAL A 18 3.32 14.20 -10.41
CA VAL A 18 3.52 12.78 -10.68
C VAL A 18 2.22 11.98 -10.43
N VAL A 19 1.51 12.26 -9.33
CA VAL A 19 0.19 11.63 -9.06
C VAL A 19 -0.79 11.90 -10.20
N PHE A 20 -0.85 13.15 -10.66
CA PHE A 20 -1.73 13.53 -11.76
C PHE A 20 -1.37 12.78 -13.05
N VAL A 21 -0.09 12.70 -13.40
CA VAL A 21 0.39 11.93 -14.57
C VAL A 21 0.03 10.45 -14.43
N CYS A 22 0.27 9.85 -13.27
CA CYS A 22 -0.08 8.45 -13.00
C CYS A 22 -1.60 8.22 -13.10
N TYR A 23 -2.40 9.15 -12.56
CA TYR A 23 -3.85 9.08 -12.72
C TYR A 23 -4.28 9.12 -14.19
N LEU A 24 -3.68 9.99 -15.00
CA LEU A 24 -3.97 10.07 -16.44
C LEU A 24 -3.63 8.76 -17.16
N PHE A 25 -2.44 8.20 -16.91
CA PHE A 25 -2.00 6.94 -17.54
C PHE A 25 -2.89 5.76 -17.16
N GLY A 26 -3.14 5.58 -15.87
CA GLY A 26 -4.02 4.52 -15.40
C GLY A 26 -5.46 4.70 -15.89
N LYS A 27 -5.96 5.94 -15.89
CA LYS A 27 -7.32 6.24 -16.35
C LYS A 27 -7.51 5.93 -17.82
N ARG A 28 -6.47 6.14 -18.64
CA ARG A 28 -6.52 5.80 -20.06
C ARG A 28 -6.81 4.32 -20.30
N LEU A 29 -6.23 3.43 -19.51
CA LEU A 29 -6.49 2.00 -19.59
C LEU A 29 -7.83 1.60 -18.98
N LEU A 30 -8.29 2.34 -17.98
CA LEU A 30 -9.50 2.05 -17.22
C LEU A 30 -10.72 2.88 -17.63
N LEU A 31 -10.69 3.56 -18.82
CA LEU A 31 -11.76 4.44 -19.31
C LEU A 31 -13.15 3.79 -19.35
N LYS A 32 -13.20 2.51 -19.72
CA LYS A 32 -14.46 1.76 -19.84
C LYS A 32 -14.95 1.20 -18.50
N ILE A 33 -14.16 1.32 -17.43
CA ILE A 33 -14.49 0.78 -16.12
C ILE A 33 -15.29 1.81 -15.33
N LYS A 34 -16.47 1.41 -14.85
CA LYS A 34 -17.29 2.20 -13.92
C LYS A 34 -17.05 1.68 -12.51
N PHE A 35 -16.24 2.39 -11.75
CA PHE A 35 -16.02 2.09 -10.34
C PHE A 35 -17.26 2.43 -9.50
N LYS A 36 -17.43 1.75 -8.37
CA LYS A 36 -18.57 1.96 -7.47
C LYS A 36 -18.46 3.30 -6.70
N SER A 37 -17.26 3.78 -6.50
CA SER A 37 -16.97 5.04 -5.82
C SER A 37 -15.81 5.79 -6.46
N VAL A 38 -15.74 7.11 -6.24
CA VAL A 38 -14.62 7.94 -6.66
C VAL A 38 -13.29 7.48 -6.00
N TRP A 39 -13.37 6.94 -4.79
CA TRP A 39 -12.21 6.45 -4.06
C TRP A 39 -11.61 5.20 -4.71
N GLU A 40 -12.45 4.27 -5.16
CA GLU A 40 -12.01 3.13 -5.98
C GLU A 40 -11.36 3.61 -7.27
N ASP A 41 -11.96 4.58 -7.97
CA ASP A 41 -11.41 5.14 -9.19
C ASP A 41 -10.01 5.72 -8.94
N ILE A 42 -9.84 6.55 -7.91
CA ILE A 42 -8.55 7.16 -7.58
C ILE A 42 -7.50 6.10 -7.29
N VAL A 43 -7.77 5.16 -6.37
CA VAL A 43 -6.73 4.22 -5.91
C VAL A 43 -6.32 3.22 -6.99
N PHE A 44 -7.27 2.63 -7.72
CA PHE A 44 -6.94 1.68 -8.78
C PHE A 44 -6.31 2.36 -10.00
N THR A 45 -6.78 3.53 -10.35
CA THR A 45 -6.27 4.31 -11.48
C THR A 45 -4.85 4.80 -11.21
N THR A 46 -4.62 5.42 -10.06
CA THR A 46 -3.27 5.89 -9.67
C THR A 46 -2.32 4.73 -9.46
N GLY A 47 -2.77 3.64 -8.84
CA GLY A 47 -1.95 2.45 -8.63
C GLY A 47 -1.48 1.80 -9.94
N LEU A 48 -2.38 1.69 -10.92
CA LEU A 48 -2.01 1.20 -12.25
C LEU A 48 -1.01 2.16 -12.93
N GLY A 49 -1.26 3.47 -12.86
CA GLY A 49 -0.38 4.47 -13.43
C GLY A 49 1.02 4.49 -12.81
N LEU A 50 1.13 4.33 -11.48
CA LEU A 50 2.43 4.23 -10.78
C LEU A 50 3.22 3.00 -11.25
N GLY A 51 2.57 1.84 -11.35
CA GLY A 51 3.21 0.64 -11.88
C GLY A 51 3.68 0.82 -13.32
N LEU A 52 2.85 1.44 -14.18
CA LEU A 52 3.22 1.72 -15.58
C LEU A 52 4.37 2.72 -15.68
N LEU A 53 4.38 3.76 -14.87
CA LEU A 53 5.46 4.74 -14.83
C LEU A 53 6.78 4.09 -14.40
N ALA A 54 6.74 3.25 -13.35
CA ALA A 54 7.91 2.50 -12.89
C ALA A 54 8.43 1.54 -13.98
N TYR A 55 7.56 0.85 -14.70
CA TYR A 55 7.96 0.02 -15.85
C TYR A 55 8.49 0.86 -17.02
N GLY A 56 7.94 2.03 -17.25
CA GLY A 56 8.49 2.98 -18.24
C GLY A 56 9.95 3.30 -17.94
N VAL A 57 10.27 3.65 -16.69
CA VAL A 57 11.64 3.89 -16.23
C VAL A 57 12.51 2.62 -16.38
N PHE A 58 11.98 1.45 -16.01
CA PHE A 58 12.68 0.17 -16.17
C PHE A 58 13.08 -0.11 -17.62
N PHE A 59 12.15 0.03 -18.57
CA PHE A 59 12.44 -0.24 -19.99
C PHE A 59 13.36 0.81 -20.61
N LEU A 60 13.24 2.08 -20.22
CA LEU A 60 14.20 3.11 -20.59
C LEU A 60 15.60 2.78 -20.04
N GLY A 61 15.67 2.25 -18.83
CA GLY A 61 16.90 1.80 -18.21
C GLY A 61 17.55 0.62 -18.92
N LEU A 62 16.75 -0.35 -19.36
CA LEU A 62 17.25 -1.47 -20.18
C LEU A 62 17.78 -0.99 -21.55
N ALA A 63 17.19 0.06 -22.10
CA ALA A 63 17.60 0.66 -23.37
C ALA A 63 18.78 1.65 -23.22
N HIS A 64 19.33 1.85 -22.01
CA HIS A 64 20.34 2.87 -21.72
C HIS A 64 19.92 4.30 -22.08
N LEU A 65 18.66 4.64 -21.82
CA LEU A 65 18.05 5.94 -22.14
C LEU A 65 17.62 6.70 -20.88
N LEU A 66 18.17 6.41 -19.70
CA LEU A 66 17.84 7.08 -18.43
C LEU A 66 18.51 8.47 -18.35
N THR A 67 18.06 9.39 -19.19
CA THR A 67 18.44 10.80 -19.09
C THR A 67 17.21 11.65 -18.73
N THR A 68 17.42 12.76 -18.03
CA THR A 68 16.35 13.69 -17.64
C THR A 68 15.51 14.12 -18.87
N ALA A 69 16.16 14.40 -20.01
CA ALA A 69 15.48 14.81 -21.23
C ALA A 69 14.54 13.72 -21.77
N VAL A 70 15.03 12.47 -21.87
CA VAL A 70 14.22 11.34 -22.37
C VAL A 70 13.06 11.03 -21.43
N LEU A 71 13.28 11.08 -20.13
CA LEU A 71 12.22 10.90 -19.14
C LEU A 71 11.13 11.94 -19.27
N LEU A 72 11.50 13.23 -19.37
CA LEU A 72 10.54 14.34 -19.57
C LEU A 72 9.79 14.23 -20.89
N ILE A 73 10.48 13.89 -21.99
CA ILE A 73 9.84 13.68 -23.31
C ILE A 73 8.86 12.50 -23.22
N THR A 74 9.27 11.36 -22.64
CA THR A 74 8.41 10.18 -22.55
C THR A 74 7.15 10.45 -21.72
N ILE A 75 7.31 11.13 -20.57
CA ILE A 75 6.18 11.53 -19.72
C ILE A 75 5.29 12.53 -20.47
N GLY A 76 5.89 13.53 -21.11
CA GLY A 76 5.18 14.56 -21.89
C GLY A 76 4.37 13.95 -23.04
N LEU A 77 4.97 13.03 -23.80
CA LEU A 77 4.27 12.28 -24.86
C LEU A 77 3.13 11.45 -24.30
N GLY A 78 3.33 10.74 -23.20
CA GLY A 78 2.27 9.96 -22.54
C GLY A 78 1.10 10.84 -22.10
N VAL A 79 1.39 12.01 -21.54
CA VAL A 79 0.38 13.02 -21.18
C VAL A 79 -0.34 13.54 -22.42
N ALA A 80 0.39 13.93 -23.45
CA ALA A 80 -0.18 14.43 -24.72
C ALA A 80 -1.10 13.40 -25.38
N VAL A 81 -0.64 12.13 -25.47
CA VAL A 81 -1.46 11.03 -25.97
C VAL A 81 -2.72 10.85 -25.11
N SER A 82 -2.62 10.95 -23.79
CA SER A 82 -3.78 10.85 -22.90
C SER A 82 -4.81 11.95 -23.17
N PHE A 83 -4.37 13.19 -23.41
CA PHE A 83 -5.26 14.31 -23.76
C PHE A 83 -5.87 14.16 -25.15
N LEU A 84 -5.07 13.83 -26.16
CA LEU A 84 -5.52 13.72 -27.56
C LEU A 84 -6.49 12.57 -27.77
N THR A 85 -6.28 11.44 -27.06
CA THR A 85 -7.10 10.24 -27.24
C THR A 85 -8.24 10.11 -26.25
N TRP A 86 -8.43 11.06 -25.36
CA TRP A 86 -9.55 11.12 -24.43
C TRP A 86 -10.50 12.28 -24.75
N PRO A 87 -11.47 12.09 -25.64
CA PRO A 87 -12.45 13.13 -25.99
C PRO A 87 -13.19 13.57 -24.73
N GLY A 88 -13.20 14.88 -24.48
CA GLY A 88 -13.88 15.47 -23.33
C GLY A 88 -13.11 15.38 -22.00
N LEU A 89 -11.82 15.02 -21.98
CA LEU A 89 -10.99 15.12 -20.77
C LEU A 89 -11.00 16.53 -20.20
N ALA A 90 -10.78 17.56 -21.04
CA ALA A 90 -10.83 18.96 -20.64
C ALA A 90 -12.20 19.36 -20.06
N ALA A 91 -13.29 18.83 -20.64
CA ALA A 91 -14.64 19.05 -20.13
C ALA A 91 -14.88 18.34 -18.79
N ARG A 92 -14.27 17.15 -18.56
CA ARG A 92 -14.39 16.41 -17.30
C ARG A 92 -13.49 16.95 -16.20
N LEU A 93 -12.33 17.48 -16.55
CA LEU A 93 -11.42 18.20 -15.64
C LEU A 93 -11.89 19.64 -15.37
N SER A 94 -12.90 20.13 -16.11
CA SER A 94 -13.52 21.41 -15.79
C SER A 94 -14.10 21.37 -14.39
N TRP A 95 -13.70 22.36 -13.56
CA TRP A 95 -14.19 22.54 -12.18
C TRP A 95 -15.71 22.52 -12.07
N ARG A 96 -16.44 22.89 -13.16
CA ARG A 96 -17.91 22.82 -13.25
C ARG A 96 -18.46 21.41 -13.28
N ASN A 97 -17.68 20.41 -13.71
CA ASN A 97 -18.09 19.01 -13.82
C ASN A 97 -17.54 18.13 -12.69
N LEU A 98 -16.64 18.64 -11.87
CA LEU A 98 -16.27 18.06 -10.57
C LEU A 98 -17.47 18.20 -9.61
N ARG A 99 -18.56 17.50 -9.94
CA ARG A 99 -19.63 17.25 -8.97
C ARG A 99 -19.05 16.32 -7.91
N TRP A 100 -18.56 16.91 -6.83
CA TRP A 100 -18.36 16.18 -5.59
C TRP A 100 -19.71 15.48 -5.30
N PRO A 101 -19.74 14.16 -5.12
CA PRO A 101 -21.01 13.46 -4.96
C PRO A 101 -21.75 14.04 -3.75
N GLY A 102 -22.81 14.79 -3.99
CA GLY A 102 -23.74 15.22 -2.94
C GLY A 102 -23.52 16.57 -2.27
N TRP A 103 -22.65 17.45 -2.76
CA TRP A 103 -22.49 18.79 -2.20
C TRP A 103 -23.49 19.78 -2.83
N ASN A 104 -24.72 19.73 -2.37
CA ASN A 104 -25.69 20.81 -2.56
C ASN A 104 -25.67 21.71 -1.34
N PHE A 105 -24.90 22.80 -1.39
CA PHE A 105 -24.79 23.78 -0.30
C PHE A 105 -26.08 24.59 -0.05
N ARG A 106 -27.12 24.39 -0.85
CA ARG A 106 -28.37 25.18 -0.75
C ARG A 106 -29.31 24.76 0.36
N ASP A 107 -29.19 23.54 0.88
CA ASP A 107 -30.04 23.06 1.98
C ASP A 107 -29.18 22.65 3.20
N ASN A 108 -29.02 23.55 4.16
CA ASN A 108 -28.28 23.29 5.40
C ASN A 108 -28.86 22.09 6.22
N ALA A 109 -30.12 21.77 6.07
CA ALA A 109 -30.76 20.60 6.69
C ALA A 109 -30.39 19.28 5.97
N SER A 110 -30.17 19.30 4.64
CA SER A 110 -29.81 18.13 3.85
C SER A 110 -28.32 17.76 3.99
N PHE A 111 -27.45 18.71 4.35
CA PHE A 111 -26.02 18.46 4.55
C PHE A 111 -25.79 17.54 5.77
N ILE A 112 -26.48 17.76 6.88
CA ILE A 112 -26.39 16.92 8.09
C ILE A 112 -27.02 15.55 7.86
N ALA A 113 -28.08 15.48 7.03
CA ALA A 113 -28.72 14.23 6.63
C ALA A 113 -27.90 13.42 5.61
N ASN A 114 -26.94 14.04 4.91
CA ASN A 114 -26.14 13.39 3.90
C ASN A 114 -24.90 12.70 4.52
N ALA A 115 -25.10 11.47 5.00
CA ALA A 115 -24.05 10.64 5.62
C ALA A 115 -22.81 10.43 4.73
N SER A 116 -22.89 10.70 3.40
CA SER A 116 -21.75 10.61 2.50
C SER A 116 -20.83 11.81 2.60
N ALA A 117 -21.39 13.02 2.64
CA ALA A 117 -20.63 14.26 2.76
C ALA A 117 -19.93 14.34 4.14
N LEU A 118 -20.61 13.94 5.20
CA LEU A 118 -20.02 13.89 6.55
C LEU A 118 -18.86 12.91 6.64
N SER A 119 -18.98 11.73 6.00
CA SER A 119 -17.90 10.75 5.97
C SER A 119 -16.70 11.21 5.14
N ALA A 120 -16.93 11.91 4.03
CA ALA A 120 -15.87 12.51 3.22
C ALA A 120 -15.15 13.63 3.99
N LEU A 121 -15.92 14.49 4.68
CA LEU A 121 -15.36 15.52 5.56
C LEU A 121 -14.52 14.93 6.69
N ALA A 122 -15.02 13.87 7.35
CA ALA A 122 -14.29 13.19 8.41
C ALA A 122 -12.99 12.54 7.88
N LEU A 123 -13.01 11.92 6.68
CA LEU A 123 -11.79 11.42 6.06
C LEU A 123 -10.79 12.54 5.76
N MET A 124 -11.26 13.66 5.20
CA MET A 124 -10.40 14.81 4.96
C MET A 124 -9.78 15.34 6.25
N ILE A 125 -10.54 15.39 7.35
CA ILE A 125 -10.01 15.79 8.67
C ILE A 125 -8.93 14.82 9.15
N VAL A 126 -9.15 13.50 9.04
CA VAL A 126 -8.15 12.49 9.43
C VAL A 126 -6.88 12.62 8.58
N LEU A 127 -7.02 12.74 7.27
CA LEU A 127 -5.88 12.91 6.36
C LEU A 127 -5.16 14.25 6.58
N LEU A 128 -5.91 15.33 6.81
CA LEU A 128 -5.33 16.65 7.12
C LEU A 128 -4.58 16.61 8.44
N PHE A 129 -5.16 16.01 9.48
CA PHE A 129 -4.51 15.87 10.79
C PHE A 129 -3.22 15.05 10.65
N PHE A 130 -3.27 13.91 9.94
CA PHE A 130 -2.09 13.11 9.63
C PHE A 130 -1.04 13.95 8.91
N PHE A 131 -1.43 14.65 7.84
CA PHE A 131 -0.53 15.51 7.08
C PHE A 131 0.11 16.59 7.97
N LEU A 132 -0.67 17.33 8.74
CA LEU A 132 -0.17 18.41 9.60
C LEU A 132 0.87 17.93 10.62
N ASN A 133 0.77 16.70 11.07
CA ASN A 133 1.70 16.13 12.04
C ASN A 133 2.93 15.44 11.41
N THR A 134 2.84 14.94 10.18
CA THR A 134 3.87 14.08 9.58
C THR A 134 4.52 14.65 8.32
N TRP A 135 3.99 15.72 7.72
CA TRP A 135 4.43 16.28 6.45
C TRP A 135 5.92 16.66 6.39
N LYS A 136 6.52 16.97 7.54
CA LYS A 136 7.95 17.32 7.61
C LYS A 136 8.86 16.10 7.54
N LEU A 137 8.39 14.93 7.95
CA LEU A 137 9.21 13.74 8.12
C LEU A 137 9.93 13.33 6.82
N PRO A 138 9.26 13.25 5.66
CA PRO A 138 9.93 12.86 4.40
C PRO A 138 10.77 13.97 3.78
N LEU A 139 10.80 15.18 4.36
CA LEU A 139 11.58 16.31 3.84
C LEU A 139 13.00 16.40 4.42
N TYR A 140 13.36 15.52 5.36
CA TYR A 140 14.73 15.39 5.83
C TYR A 140 15.57 14.60 4.83
N PRO A 141 16.87 14.84 4.73
CA PRO A 141 17.75 14.03 3.90
C PRO A 141 17.66 12.54 4.30
N PRO A 142 17.72 11.60 3.34
CA PRO A 142 17.73 10.18 3.63
C PRO A 142 19.01 9.78 4.37
N VAL A 143 18.84 9.20 5.57
CA VAL A 143 19.95 8.76 6.44
C VAL A 143 19.77 7.33 6.95
N THR A 144 18.68 6.67 6.58
CA THR A 144 18.38 5.32 7.04
C THR A 144 19.16 4.28 6.23
N TRP A 145 19.56 3.19 6.91
CA TRP A 145 20.47 2.19 6.39
C TRP A 145 20.11 1.69 4.98
N ASP A 146 18.99 1.01 4.79
CA ASP A 146 18.64 0.44 3.49
C ASP A 146 18.46 1.51 2.40
N ALA A 147 17.99 2.72 2.77
CA ALA A 147 17.84 3.82 1.82
C ALA A 147 19.19 4.22 1.21
N THR A 148 20.20 4.41 2.04
CA THR A 148 21.53 4.90 1.60
C THR A 148 22.43 3.78 1.12
N GLU A 149 22.32 2.59 1.71
CA GLU A 149 23.19 1.45 1.43
C GLU A 149 22.92 0.85 0.04
N TYR A 150 21.66 0.70 -0.37
CA TYR A 150 21.38 0.06 -1.66
C TYR A 150 20.20 0.62 -2.45
N HIS A 151 19.10 1.13 -1.84
CA HIS A 151 17.94 1.57 -2.63
C HIS A 151 18.24 2.82 -3.47
N LEU A 152 18.71 3.91 -2.82
CA LEU A 152 19.07 5.15 -3.52
C LEU A 152 20.42 5.03 -4.20
N ALA A 153 21.34 4.24 -3.65
CA ALA A 153 22.65 3.99 -4.27
C ALA A 153 22.50 3.29 -5.62
N ALA A 154 21.63 2.28 -5.73
CA ALA A 154 21.31 1.62 -7.00
C ALA A 154 20.66 2.60 -7.99
N ALA A 155 19.66 3.39 -7.54
CA ALA A 155 19.00 4.39 -8.37
C ALA A 155 20.00 5.42 -8.93
N LYS A 156 20.93 5.90 -8.09
CA LYS A 156 22.01 6.82 -8.49
C LYS A 156 22.97 6.17 -9.51
N ALA A 157 23.33 4.89 -9.30
CA ALA A 157 24.17 4.16 -10.25
C ALA A 157 23.50 4.02 -11.62
N TYR A 158 22.18 3.77 -11.67
CA TYR A 158 21.42 3.68 -12.91
C TYR A 158 21.39 5.01 -13.68
N ILE A 159 21.21 6.13 -12.97
CA ILE A 159 21.22 7.46 -13.58
C ILE A 159 22.61 7.78 -14.14
N ASN A 160 23.66 7.55 -13.36
CA ASN A 160 25.04 7.82 -13.79
C ASN A 160 25.46 6.99 -15.01
N ALA A 161 24.96 5.77 -15.12
CA ALA A 161 25.20 4.87 -16.25
C ALA A 161 24.20 5.06 -17.40
N HIS A 162 23.22 5.95 -17.24
CA HIS A 162 22.07 6.12 -18.13
C HIS A 162 21.30 4.82 -18.40
N GLY A 163 21.45 3.79 -17.55
CA GLY A 163 20.87 2.47 -17.75
C GLY A 163 20.87 1.58 -16.52
N LEU A 164 20.17 0.47 -16.60
CA LEU A 164 20.19 -0.56 -15.55
C LEU A 164 21.50 -1.34 -15.63
N VAL A 165 22.39 -1.07 -14.71
CA VAL A 165 23.70 -1.74 -14.61
C VAL A 165 23.75 -2.66 -13.39
N LEU A 166 24.62 -3.66 -13.45
CA LEU A 166 24.96 -4.47 -12.28
C LEU A 166 25.77 -3.63 -11.30
N THR A 167 25.41 -3.71 -10.03
CA THR A 167 26.08 -2.98 -8.93
C THR A 167 26.67 -3.96 -7.91
N PRO A 168 27.74 -4.71 -8.26
CA PRO A 168 28.24 -5.82 -7.45
C PRO A 168 28.80 -5.38 -6.09
N TYR A 169 29.09 -4.08 -5.93
CA TYR A 169 29.57 -3.45 -4.69
C TYR A 169 28.43 -3.09 -3.71
N LEU A 170 27.17 -3.18 -4.13
CA LEU A 170 26.03 -2.99 -3.24
C LEU A 170 25.64 -4.30 -2.56
N ARG A 171 25.09 -4.23 -1.36
CA ARG A 171 24.67 -5.39 -0.57
C ARG A 171 23.71 -6.30 -1.35
N TYR A 172 22.77 -5.73 -2.09
CA TYR A 172 21.86 -6.45 -2.98
C TYR A 172 22.05 -5.99 -4.43
N PRO A 173 23.01 -6.59 -5.16
CA PRO A 173 23.35 -6.17 -6.53
C PRO A 173 22.18 -6.27 -7.51
N VAL A 174 21.34 -7.27 -7.30
CA VAL A 174 20.12 -7.51 -8.06
C VAL A 174 19.02 -8.04 -7.15
N ASN A 175 17.80 -7.59 -7.38
CA ASN A 175 16.56 -8.01 -6.72
C ASN A 175 15.37 -7.45 -7.50
N PRO A 176 14.11 -7.79 -7.18
CA PRO A 176 12.97 -7.06 -7.70
C PRO A 176 13.02 -5.60 -7.26
N GLN A 177 12.95 -4.64 -8.20
CA GLN A 177 13.25 -3.22 -7.99
C GLN A 177 12.20 -2.28 -8.60
N LEU A 178 10.93 -2.70 -8.70
CA LEU A 178 9.89 -1.85 -9.27
C LEU A 178 9.75 -0.52 -8.51
N ASN A 179 9.88 -0.54 -7.19
CA ASN A 179 9.76 0.67 -6.38
C ASN A 179 10.98 1.59 -6.54
N GLU A 180 12.18 1.02 -6.68
CA GLU A 180 13.41 1.77 -6.93
C GLU A 180 13.40 2.47 -8.31
N MET A 181 12.56 2.03 -9.25
CA MET A 181 12.35 2.78 -10.50
C MET A 181 11.68 4.13 -10.26
N LEU A 182 10.80 4.22 -9.25
CA LEU A 182 10.23 5.50 -8.82
C LEU A 182 11.28 6.38 -8.13
N PHE A 183 12.21 5.79 -7.37
CA PHE A 183 13.35 6.51 -6.80
C PHE A 183 14.31 6.99 -7.89
N THR A 184 14.57 6.15 -8.89
CA THR A 184 15.36 6.53 -10.08
C THR A 184 14.73 7.71 -10.79
N LEU A 185 13.42 7.72 -10.96
CA LEU A 185 12.69 8.85 -11.54
C LEU A 185 12.85 10.12 -10.70
N ALA A 186 12.68 10.01 -9.38
CA ALA A 186 12.81 11.14 -8.46
C ALA A 186 14.20 11.77 -8.54
N LEU A 187 15.25 10.94 -8.44
CA LEU A 187 16.65 11.38 -8.52
C LEU A 187 17.01 11.96 -9.90
N ALA A 188 16.46 11.41 -10.99
CA ALA A 188 16.74 11.90 -12.35
C ALA A 188 16.06 13.24 -12.65
N LEU A 189 14.91 13.51 -12.03
CA LEU A 189 14.12 14.72 -12.30
C LEU A 189 14.28 15.76 -11.21
N TYR A 190 14.64 15.39 -10.00
CA TYR A 190 14.72 16.30 -8.87
C TYR A 190 15.82 15.90 -7.86
N ASP A 191 15.50 15.17 -6.76
CA ASP A 191 16.44 14.79 -5.71
C ASP A 191 16.02 13.56 -4.89
N ASP A 192 16.79 13.24 -3.86
CA ASP A 192 16.58 12.09 -2.97
C ASP A 192 15.44 12.30 -1.95
N VAL A 193 15.15 13.54 -1.58
CA VAL A 193 13.98 13.88 -0.75
C VAL A 193 12.69 13.58 -1.51
N ALA A 194 12.65 13.87 -2.81
CA ALA A 194 11.53 13.51 -3.66
C ALA A 194 11.32 11.99 -3.72
N ALA A 195 12.39 11.20 -3.64
CA ALA A 195 12.27 9.73 -3.55
C ALA A 195 11.57 9.28 -2.25
N GLN A 196 11.86 9.88 -1.11
CA GLN A 196 11.16 9.61 0.15
C GLN A 196 9.68 10.01 0.08
N LEU A 197 9.38 11.13 -0.58
CA LEU A 197 8.01 11.59 -0.77
C LEU A 197 7.13 10.61 -1.56
N PHE A 198 7.70 9.75 -2.42
CA PHE A 198 6.95 8.65 -3.03
C PHE A 198 6.40 7.69 -1.97
N GLN A 199 7.18 7.36 -0.94
CA GLN A 199 6.72 6.47 0.14
C GLN A 199 5.62 7.13 0.96
N TYR A 200 5.76 8.42 1.26
CA TYR A 200 4.73 9.19 1.96
C TYR A 200 3.41 9.26 1.18
N LEU A 201 3.50 9.47 -0.13
CA LEU A 201 2.36 9.38 -1.04
C LEU A 201 1.70 8.00 -1.00
N LEU A 202 2.49 6.92 -1.13
CA LEU A 202 1.98 5.55 -1.12
C LEU A 202 1.31 5.20 0.21
N LEU A 203 1.80 5.72 1.34
CA LEU A 203 1.14 5.59 2.64
C LEU A 203 -0.25 6.24 2.64
N ALA A 204 -0.35 7.49 2.16
CA ALA A 204 -1.64 8.21 2.07
C ALA A 204 -2.62 7.49 1.13
N LEU A 205 -2.14 7.01 -0.02
CA LEU A 205 -2.95 6.24 -0.96
C LEU A 205 -3.38 4.88 -0.39
N THR A 206 -2.53 4.22 0.42
CA THR A 206 -2.89 2.97 1.13
C THR A 206 -4.00 3.21 2.14
N ALA A 207 -3.96 4.31 2.89
CA ALA A 207 -5.05 4.69 3.80
C ALA A 207 -6.36 4.95 3.02
N LEU A 208 -6.27 5.60 1.86
CA LEU A 208 -7.41 5.81 0.97
C LEU A 208 -7.96 4.50 0.41
N ALA A 209 -7.10 3.53 0.06
CA ALA A 209 -7.53 2.20 -0.40
C ALA A 209 -8.23 1.41 0.70
N VAL A 210 -7.72 1.44 1.93
CA VAL A 210 -8.36 0.85 3.12
C VAL A 210 -9.75 1.47 3.34
N TYR A 211 -9.85 2.79 3.28
CA TYR A 211 -11.14 3.47 3.37
C TYR A 211 -12.09 3.05 2.25
N ALA A 212 -11.64 3.05 0.99
CA ALA A 212 -12.43 2.66 -0.16
C ALA A 212 -12.92 1.20 -0.07
N PHE A 213 -12.05 0.29 0.41
CA PHE A 213 -12.42 -1.10 0.67
C PHE A 213 -13.52 -1.21 1.73
N ALA A 214 -13.34 -0.51 2.85
CA ALA A 214 -14.27 -0.61 3.96
C ALA A 214 -15.65 -0.02 3.63
N ILE A 215 -15.74 1.08 2.87
CA ILE A 215 -17.04 1.62 2.44
C ILE A 215 -17.77 0.69 1.46
N ARG A 216 -17.04 -0.16 0.76
CA ARG A 216 -17.64 -1.13 -0.15
C ARG A 216 -18.18 -2.36 0.55
N TYR A 217 -17.46 -2.87 1.55
CA TYR A 217 -17.74 -4.19 2.15
C TYR A 217 -18.26 -4.13 3.57
N PHE A 218 -18.08 -3.00 4.26
CA PHE A 218 -18.46 -2.80 5.65
C PHE A 218 -19.31 -1.53 5.82
N SER A 219 -18.68 -0.47 6.33
CA SER A 219 -19.35 0.83 6.52
C SER A 219 -18.37 2.00 6.34
N ARG A 220 -18.90 3.21 6.20
CA ARG A 220 -18.10 4.43 6.15
C ARG A 220 -17.36 4.69 7.46
N ARG A 221 -18.01 4.42 8.61
CA ARG A 221 -17.37 4.56 9.93
C ARG A 221 -16.24 3.56 10.08
N ALA A 222 -16.46 2.29 9.71
CA ALA A 222 -15.40 1.29 9.68
C ALA A 222 -14.21 1.74 8.83
N GLY A 223 -14.48 2.37 7.67
CA GLY A 223 -13.44 2.90 6.80
C GLY A 223 -12.62 4.03 7.42
N LEU A 224 -13.28 4.97 8.09
CA LEU A 224 -12.60 6.06 8.80
C LEU A 224 -11.72 5.53 9.94
N LEU A 225 -12.26 4.61 10.74
CA LEU A 225 -11.54 3.98 11.84
C LEU A 225 -10.35 3.15 11.34
N ALA A 226 -10.53 2.42 10.23
CA ALA A 226 -9.47 1.63 9.63
C ALA A 226 -8.35 2.52 9.05
N ALA A 227 -8.69 3.61 8.35
CA ALA A 227 -7.70 4.58 7.86
C ALA A 227 -6.95 5.25 9.03
N ALA A 228 -7.67 5.62 10.11
CA ALA A 228 -7.06 6.19 11.30
C ALA A 228 -6.11 5.21 12.01
N LEU A 229 -6.50 3.93 12.14
CA LEU A 229 -5.65 2.88 12.71
C LEU A 229 -4.39 2.65 11.87
N LEU A 230 -4.50 2.67 10.55
CA LEU A 230 -3.36 2.52 9.65
C LEU A 230 -2.38 3.70 9.77
N LEU A 231 -2.89 4.93 9.68
CA LEU A 231 -2.08 6.15 9.76
C LEU A 231 -1.53 6.39 11.18
N GLY A 232 -2.19 5.87 12.20
CA GLY A 232 -1.70 5.87 13.58
C GLY A 232 -0.70 4.74 13.89
N SER A 233 -0.35 3.87 12.96
CA SER A 233 0.69 2.84 13.14
C SER A 233 2.07 3.48 13.03
N PRO A 234 2.89 3.45 14.10
CA PRO A 234 4.24 4.06 14.07
C PRO A 234 5.12 3.49 12.97
N LEU A 235 5.06 2.18 12.74
CA LEU A 235 5.82 1.50 11.68
C LEU A 235 5.43 2.00 10.28
N MET A 236 4.12 2.21 10.03
CA MET A 236 3.65 2.75 8.75
C MET A 236 4.09 4.20 8.55
N VAL A 237 4.01 5.04 9.61
CA VAL A 237 4.42 6.45 9.55
C VAL A 237 5.92 6.56 9.31
N TRP A 238 6.73 5.83 10.06
CA TRP A 238 8.18 5.81 9.89
C TRP A 238 8.56 5.36 8.48
N SER A 239 8.02 4.24 8.01
CA SER A 239 8.32 3.71 6.68
C SER A 239 7.82 4.62 5.55
N GLY A 240 6.75 5.38 5.78
CA GLY A 240 6.29 6.41 4.84
C GLY A 240 7.21 7.63 4.77
N ALA A 241 8.12 7.80 5.73
CA ALA A 241 9.05 8.94 5.79
C ALA A 241 10.46 8.62 5.28
N VAL A 242 10.74 7.36 4.92
CA VAL A 242 12.08 6.90 4.49
C VAL A 242 12.01 6.26 3.09
N ALA A 243 13.13 6.30 2.35
CA ALA A 243 13.21 5.72 1.01
C ALA A 243 13.41 4.18 1.04
N TYR A 244 12.50 3.49 1.75
CA TYR A 244 12.40 2.02 1.77
C TYR A 244 11.30 1.58 0.79
N ILE A 245 11.16 0.27 0.56
CA ILE A 245 10.22 -0.25 -0.44
C ILE A 245 9.00 -0.95 0.17
N ASP A 246 8.94 -1.07 1.49
CA ASP A 246 7.91 -1.86 2.18
C ASP A 246 6.51 -1.25 2.08
N ILE A 247 6.39 0.10 1.99
CA ILE A 247 5.12 0.78 1.70
C ILE A 247 4.66 0.49 0.26
N GLY A 248 5.59 0.48 -0.71
CA GLY A 248 5.28 0.14 -2.09
C GLY A 248 4.74 -1.29 -2.23
N LEU A 249 5.37 -2.24 -1.55
CA LEU A 249 4.86 -3.61 -1.41
C LEU A 249 3.45 -3.63 -0.80
N THR A 250 3.29 -2.96 0.34
CA THR A 250 2.02 -2.88 1.08
C THR A 250 0.90 -2.30 0.22
N TRP A 251 1.19 -1.25 -0.54
CA TRP A 251 0.27 -0.61 -1.47
C TRP A 251 -0.26 -1.58 -2.52
N PHE A 252 0.64 -2.24 -3.26
CA PHE A 252 0.23 -3.14 -4.33
C PHE A 252 -0.45 -4.41 -3.81
N VAL A 253 -0.03 -4.96 -2.66
CA VAL A 253 -0.75 -6.06 -1.99
C VAL A 253 -2.16 -5.64 -1.58
N THR A 254 -2.33 -4.43 -1.05
CA THR A 254 -3.65 -3.89 -0.66
C THR A 254 -4.58 -3.75 -1.87
N LEU A 255 -4.08 -3.23 -2.99
CA LEU A 255 -4.85 -3.14 -4.23
C LEU A 255 -5.19 -4.52 -4.82
N SER A 256 -4.25 -5.46 -4.77
CA SER A 256 -4.48 -6.83 -5.22
C SER A 256 -5.57 -7.50 -4.40
N LEU A 257 -5.51 -7.40 -3.07
CA LEU A 257 -6.56 -7.90 -2.16
C LEU A 257 -7.92 -7.26 -2.50
N PHE A 258 -7.96 -5.96 -2.66
CA PHE A 258 -9.20 -5.25 -2.97
C PHE A 258 -9.79 -5.72 -4.31
N ALA A 259 -8.97 -5.87 -5.34
CA ALA A 259 -9.38 -6.40 -6.63
C ALA A 259 -9.82 -7.87 -6.52
N PHE A 260 -9.15 -8.70 -5.71
CA PHE A 260 -9.55 -10.08 -5.44
C PHE A 260 -10.95 -10.16 -4.83
N PHE A 261 -11.26 -9.33 -3.83
CA PHE A 261 -12.60 -9.28 -3.25
C PHE A 261 -13.65 -8.82 -4.27
N ASN A 262 -13.31 -7.83 -5.09
CA ASN A 262 -14.20 -7.34 -6.15
C ASN A 262 -14.47 -8.40 -7.22
N SER A 263 -13.49 -9.23 -7.56
CA SER A 263 -13.63 -10.34 -8.52
C SER A 263 -14.57 -11.45 -8.03
N ASN A 264 -14.79 -11.52 -6.71
CA ASN A 264 -15.68 -12.47 -6.06
C ASN A 264 -17.07 -11.91 -5.75
N SER A 265 -17.33 -10.63 -6.09
CA SER A 265 -18.58 -9.94 -5.76
C SER A 265 -19.58 -10.05 -6.88
N SER A 266 -20.78 -10.56 -6.60
CA SER A 266 -21.91 -10.58 -7.54
C SER A 266 -22.45 -9.16 -7.85
N THR A 267 -22.15 -8.18 -7.02
CA THR A 267 -22.63 -6.79 -7.15
C THR A 267 -21.67 -5.88 -7.93
N SER A 268 -20.64 -6.43 -8.56
CA SER A 268 -19.68 -5.63 -9.31
C SER A 268 -20.26 -5.17 -10.65
N GLN A 269 -20.32 -3.85 -10.87
CA GLN A 269 -20.66 -3.27 -12.18
C GLN A 269 -19.54 -3.48 -13.21
N VAL A 270 -18.32 -3.71 -12.75
CA VAL A 270 -17.16 -4.11 -13.54
C VAL A 270 -17.17 -5.64 -13.60
N GLY A 271 -17.09 -6.22 -14.80
CA GLY A 271 -17.10 -7.68 -14.94
C GLY A 271 -16.03 -8.37 -14.07
N ASN A 272 -16.36 -9.53 -13.51
CA ASN A 272 -15.46 -10.30 -12.65
C ASN A 272 -14.08 -10.57 -13.28
N LYS A 273 -14.03 -10.75 -14.60
CA LYS A 273 -12.77 -10.94 -15.36
C LYS A 273 -11.83 -9.73 -15.28
N THR A 274 -12.37 -8.52 -15.34
CA THR A 274 -11.56 -7.29 -15.25
C THR A 274 -10.97 -7.13 -13.85
N TRP A 275 -11.75 -7.41 -12.81
CA TRP A 275 -11.26 -7.39 -11.44
C TRP A 275 -10.20 -8.47 -11.19
N LEU A 276 -10.38 -9.65 -11.80
CA LEU A 276 -9.37 -10.70 -11.75
C LEU A 276 -8.06 -10.26 -12.44
N ALA A 277 -8.16 -9.63 -13.61
CA ALA A 277 -7.00 -9.07 -14.31
C ALA A 277 -6.30 -7.99 -13.50
N LEU A 278 -7.04 -7.07 -12.86
CA LEU A 278 -6.45 -6.06 -11.96
C LEU A 278 -5.79 -6.70 -10.73
N CYS A 279 -6.41 -7.73 -10.13
CA CYS A 279 -5.79 -8.50 -9.05
C CYS A 279 -4.45 -9.09 -9.50
N ALA A 280 -4.41 -9.72 -10.68
CA ALA A 280 -3.20 -10.32 -11.23
C ALA A 280 -2.12 -9.27 -11.55
N VAL A 281 -2.48 -8.12 -12.13
CA VAL A 281 -1.55 -7.02 -12.42
C VAL A 281 -0.93 -6.47 -11.13
N PHE A 282 -1.74 -6.18 -10.12
CA PHE A 282 -1.22 -5.66 -8.85
C PHE A 282 -0.43 -6.72 -8.06
N SER A 283 -0.79 -8.01 -8.15
CA SER A 283 0.04 -9.10 -7.63
C SER A 283 1.41 -9.15 -8.32
N GLY A 284 1.44 -8.97 -9.65
CA GLY A 284 2.67 -8.88 -10.41
C GLY A 284 3.52 -7.66 -10.03
N PHE A 285 2.90 -6.47 -9.85
CA PHE A 285 3.61 -5.29 -9.36
C PHE A 285 4.18 -5.51 -7.95
N ALA A 286 3.39 -6.09 -7.03
CA ALA A 286 3.88 -6.41 -5.70
C ALA A 286 5.08 -7.38 -5.74
N ALA A 287 5.01 -8.44 -6.56
CA ALA A 287 6.10 -9.40 -6.75
C ALA A 287 7.34 -8.74 -7.39
N ALA A 288 7.15 -7.73 -8.25
CA ALA A 288 8.22 -6.93 -8.83
C ALA A 288 8.82 -5.90 -7.84
N VAL A 289 8.18 -5.65 -6.68
CA VAL A 289 8.75 -4.83 -5.59
C VAL A 289 9.61 -5.68 -4.66
N LYS A 290 9.07 -6.81 -4.14
CA LYS A 290 9.76 -7.61 -3.11
C LYS A 290 9.22 -9.04 -3.04
N TYR A 291 10.09 -10.03 -2.79
CA TYR A 291 9.74 -11.46 -2.74
C TYR A 291 8.60 -11.86 -1.79
N PRO A 292 8.39 -11.25 -0.60
CA PRO A 292 7.25 -11.62 0.27
C PRO A 292 5.88 -11.48 -0.42
N ALA A 293 5.77 -10.68 -1.49
CA ALA A 293 4.56 -10.60 -2.31
C ALA A 293 4.19 -11.94 -2.98
N LEU A 294 5.16 -12.82 -3.23
CA LEU A 294 4.91 -14.13 -3.84
C LEU A 294 3.98 -14.98 -2.98
N PHE A 295 4.06 -14.84 -1.66
CA PHE A 295 3.15 -15.54 -0.75
C PHE A 295 1.70 -15.05 -0.92
N PHE A 296 1.48 -13.73 -0.96
CA PHE A 296 0.14 -13.17 -1.25
C PHE A 296 -0.36 -13.58 -2.63
N THR A 297 0.52 -13.56 -3.63
CA THR A 297 0.21 -14.00 -5.00
C THR A 297 -0.25 -15.46 -5.00
N LEU A 298 0.45 -16.33 -4.26
CA LEU A 298 0.06 -17.74 -4.09
C LEU A 298 -1.33 -17.85 -3.43
N LEU A 299 -1.57 -17.12 -2.33
CA LEU A 299 -2.86 -17.15 -1.65
C LEU A 299 -4.02 -16.69 -2.54
N PHE A 300 -3.82 -15.60 -3.32
CA PHE A 300 -4.84 -15.15 -4.28
C PHE A 300 -5.04 -16.17 -5.39
N GLY A 301 -3.97 -16.75 -5.93
CA GLY A 301 -4.02 -17.80 -6.94
C GLY A 301 -4.77 -19.04 -6.46
N LEU A 302 -4.49 -19.51 -5.24
CA LEU A 302 -5.22 -20.62 -4.62
C LEU A 302 -6.70 -20.27 -4.39
N GLY A 303 -7.00 -19.03 -3.98
CA GLY A 303 -8.38 -18.54 -3.85
C GLY A 303 -9.13 -18.52 -5.18
N VAL A 304 -8.47 -18.09 -6.26
CA VAL A 304 -9.01 -18.12 -7.63
C VAL A 304 -9.23 -19.58 -8.08
N LEU A 305 -8.24 -20.45 -7.87
CA LEU A 305 -8.31 -21.86 -8.22
C LEU A 305 -9.48 -22.55 -7.49
N ALA A 306 -9.58 -22.40 -6.17
CA ALA A 306 -10.65 -23.00 -5.37
C ALA A 306 -12.04 -22.55 -5.82
N ARG A 307 -12.21 -21.28 -6.21
CA ARG A 307 -13.45 -20.78 -6.80
C ARG A 307 -13.70 -21.41 -8.16
N SER A 308 -12.71 -21.48 -9.00
CA SER A 308 -12.78 -21.97 -10.38
C SER A 308 -13.12 -23.46 -10.43
N LEU A 309 -12.59 -24.26 -9.51
CA LEU A 309 -12.94 -25.67 -9.34
C LEU A 309 -14.43 -25.83 -9.05
N ARG A 310 -14.99 -25.01 -8.15
CA ARG A 310 -16.42 -25.05 -7.79
C ARG A 310 -17.33 -24.59 -8.93
N GLN A 311 -16.87 -23.62 -9.75
CA GLN A 311 -17.64 -23.00 -10.82
C GLN A 311 -17.36 -23.58 -12.22
N ARG A 312 -16.42 -24.54 -12.31
CA ARG A 312 -15.92 -25.14 -13.57
C ARG A 312 -15.37 -24.10 -14.56
N ARG A 313 -14.67 -23.06 -14.05
CA ARG A 313 -14.11 -21.95 -14.85
C ARG A 313 -12.58 -22.04 -14.93
N TRP A 314 -12.05 -23.06 -15.54
CA TRP A 314 -10.63 -23.41 -15.55
C TRP A 314 -9.70 -22.35 -16.16
N ILE A 315 -10.25 -21.44 -16.97
CA ILE A 315 -9.44 -20.38 -17.60
C ILE A 315 -9.03 -19.27 -16.63
N GLU A 316 -9.80 -19.04 -15.55
CA GLU A 316 -9.56 -17.94 -14.61
C GLU A 316 -8.21 -18.08 -13.85
N PRO A 317 -7.84 -19.23 -13.28
CA PRO A 317 -6.54 -19.39 -12.62
C PRO A 317 -5.37 -19.31 -13.61
N ILE A 318 -5.54 -19.77 -14.84
CA ILE A 318 -4.52 -19.63 -15.88
C ILE A 318 -4.33 -18.17 -16.24
N GLN A 319 -5.40 -17.42 -16.45
CA GLN A 319 -5.34 -15.97 -16.71
C GLN A 319 -4.66 -15.22 -15.56
N PHE A 320 -5.01 -15.52 -14.32
CA PHE A 320 -4.38 -14.92 -13.15
C PHE A 320 -2.87 -15.21 -13.15
N ALA A 321 -2.47 -16.47 -13.31
CA ALA A 321 -1.07 -16.88 -13.29
C ALA A 321 -0.27 -16.23 -14.43
N VAL A 322 -0.78 -16.27 -15.66
CA VAL A 322 -0.10 -15.71 -16.84
C VAL A 322 0.07 -14.19 -16.71
N ILE A 323 -0.98 -13.46 -16.34
CA ILE A 323 -0.89 -12.00 -16.18
C ILE A 323 0.10 -11.64 -15.08
N THR A 324 0.02 -12.30 -13.93
CA THR A 324 0.95 -12.05 -12.82
C THR A 324 2.39 -12.33 -13.21
N LEU A 325 2.62 -13.47 -13.88
CA LEU A 325 3.95 -13.85 -14.36
C LEU A 325 4.50 -12.82 -15.37
N VAL A 326 3.72 -12.44 -16.37
CA VAL A 326 4.15 -11.46 -17.39
C VAL A 326 4.50 -10.13 -16.75
N VAL A 327 3.73 -9.69 -15.77
CA VAL A 327 4.00 -8.43 -15.06
C VAL A 327 5.23 -8.55 -14.16
N ALA A 328 5.44 -9.64 -13.43
CA ALA A 328 6.58 -9.79 -12.54
C ALA A 328 7.89 -10.13 -13.27
N CYS A 329 7.79 -10.92 -14.34
CA CYS A 329 8.89 -11.57 -15.06
C CYS A 329 10.10 -10.67 -15.42
N PRO A 330 9.94 -9.39 -15.86
CA PRO A 330 11.08 -8.58 -16.28
C PRO A 330 12.17 -8.46 -15.20
N PHE A 331 11.81 -8.29 -13.92
CA PHE A 331 12.78 -8.21 -12.84
C PHE A 331 13.41 -9.55 -12.52
N TYR A 332 12.65 -10.65 -12.59
CA TYR A 332 13.16 -12.00 -12.34
C TYR A 332 14.08 -12.48 -13.47
N LEU A 333 13.79 -12.10 -14.73
CA LEU A 333 14.68 -12.34 -15.86
C LEU A 333 15.98 -11.53 -15.74
N ARG A 334 15.89 -10.27 -15.30
CA ARG A 334 17.09 -9.46 -15.02
C ARG A 334 17.96 -10.12 -13.94
N ASN A 335 17.35 -10.59 -12.85
CA ASN A 335 18.07 -11.30 -11.80
C ASN A 335 18.74 -12.57 -12.36
N LEU A 336 18.00 -13.38 -13.13
CA LEU A 336 18.53 -14.57 -13.79
C LEU A 336 19.71 -14.25 -14.71
N PHE A 337 19.61 -13.17 -15.49
CA PHE A 337 20.66 -12.75 -16.42
C PHE A 337 21.96 -12.38 -15.70
N TYR A 338 21.87 -11.62 -14.61
CA TYR A 338 23.05 -11.12 -13.89
C TYR A 338 23.62 -12.13 -12.87
N SER A 339 22.78 -12.93 -12.22
CA SER A 339 23.21 -13.81 -11.12
C SER A 339 23.06 -15.30 -11.42
N GLY A 340 22.48 -15.68 -12.55
CA GLY A 340 22.10 -17.07 -12.80
C GLY A 340 20.94 -17.58 -11.94
N ASN A 341 20.38 -16.72 -11.06
CA ASN A 341 19.34 -17.05 -10.09
C ASN A 341 18.19 -16.04 -10.18
N PRO A 342 16.97 -16.41 -10.62
CA PRO A 342 15.85 -15.48 -10.70
C PRO A 342 15.37 -15.00 -9.33
N PHE A 343 15.69 -15.71 -8.24
CA PHE A 343 15.29 -15.42 -6.88
C PHE A 343 16.46 -14.93 -6.00
N PHE A 344 17.55 -14.49 -6.61
CA PHE A 344 18.72 -14.02 -5.87
C PHE A 344 18.33 -13.03 -4.74
N PRO A 345 18.87 -13.16 -3.52
CA PRO A 345 19.90 -14.10 -3.07
C PRO A 345 19.36 -15.43 -2.46
N TYR A 346 18.10 -15.77 -2.69
CA TYR A 346 17.49 -16.96 -2.14
C TYR A 346 17.70 -18.19 -3.05
N PHE A 347 17.50 -19.40 -2.48
CA PHE A 347 17.60 -20.69 -3.19
C PHE A 347 18.97 -20.96 -3.85
N ASN A 348 20.05 -20.37 -3.35
CA ASN A 348 21.39 -20.52 -3.91
C ASN A 348 21.92 -21.98 -3.90
N ASN A 349 21.32 -22.88 -3.11
CA ASN A 349 21.63 -24.31 -3.18
C ASN A 349 21.23 -24.96 -4.51
N PHE A 350 20.36 -24.32 -5.30
CA PHE A 350 19.87 -24.78 -6.60
C PHE A 350 20.44 -23.99 -7.77
N PHE A 351 21.11 -22.86 -7.50
CA PHE A 351 21.61 -21.94 -8.52
C PHE A 351 23.10 -21.65 -8.31
N PRO A 352 23.85 -21.25 -9.37
CA PRO A 352 25.27 -20.96 -9.26
C PRO A 352 25.56 -19.79 -8.35
N GLU A 353 26.71 -19.82 -7.66
CA GLU A 353 27.26 -18.74 -6.85
C GLU A 353 27.98 -17.74 -7.76
N THR A 354 27.30 -16.69 -8.16
CA THR A 354 27.90 -15.70 -9.07
C THR A 354 28.17 -14.35 -8.40
N LEU A 355 27.29 -13.89 -7.50
CA LEU A 355 27.41 -12.59 -6.86
C LEU A 355 27.67 -12.66 -5.36
N TRP A 356 27.19 -13.70 -4.69
CA TRP A 356 27.42 -13.96 -3.27
C TRP A 356 28.07 -15.33 -3.11
N SER A 357 29.10 -15.38 -2.27
CA SER A 357 29.71 -16.63 -1.81
C SER A 357 28.86 -17.34 -0.76
N HIS A 358 29.17 -18.61 -0.46
CA HIS A 358 28.57 -19.31 0.69
C HIS A 358 28.79 -18.57 2.01
N ALA A 359 29.92 -17.87 2.18
CA ALA A 359 30.20 -17.08 3.36
C ALA A 359 29.26 -15.86 3.49
N ASP A 360 28.98 -15.17 2.38
CA ASP A 360 28.03 -14.04 2.37
C ASP A 360 26.62 -14.51 2.74
N MET A 361 26.19 -15.65 2.19
CA MET A 361 24.90 -16.25 2.49
C MET A 361 24.78 -16.69 3.96
N ALA A 362 25.83 -17.29 4.51
CA ALA A 362 25.88 -17.69 5.91
C ALA A 362 25.83 -16.46 6.82
N SER A 363 26.56 -15.39 6.49
CA SER A 363 26.52 -14.12 7.22
C SER A 363 25.12 -13.50 7.21
N GLN A 364 24.45 -13.48 6.04
CA GLN A 364 23.09 -12.97 5.93
C GLN A 364 22.09 -13.82 6.72
N ALA A 365 22.22 -15.15 6.70
CA ALA A 365 21.37 -16.06 7.46
C ALA A 365 21.56 -15.87 8.97
N LEU A 366 22.81 -15.70 9.44
CA LEU A 366 23.10 -15.41 10.83
C LEU A 366 22.50 -14.07 11.27
N GLU A 367 22.64 -13.01 10.47
CA GLU A 367 22.05 -11.71 10.77
C GLU A 367 20.52 -11.80 10.91
N GLN A 368 19.87 -12.52 10.01
CA GLN A 368 18.42 -12.73 10.08
C GLN A 368 18.00 -13.59 11.29
N ALA A 369 18.82 -14.56 11.69
CA ALA A 369 18.56 -15.43 12.84
C ALA A 369 18.67 -14.70 14.19
N HIS A 370 19.35 -13.55 14.26
CA HIS A 370 19.42 -12.74 15.48
C HIS A 370 18.09 -12.06 15.84
N HIS A 371 17.12 -12.04 14.92
CA HIS A 371 15.83 -11.42 15.13
C HIS A 371 14.73 -12.46 15.29
N GLY A 372 13.81 -12.24 16.23
CA GLY A 372 12.60 -13.00 16.35
C GLY A 372 12.56 -13.98 17.54
N LEU A 373 11.55 -14.82 17.49
CA LEU A 373 11.24 -15.82 18.51
C LEU A 373 11.55 -17.23 17.97
N PRO A 374 11.81 -18.21 18.86
CA PRO A 374 11.91 -19.60 18.45
C PRO A 374 10.63 -20.09 17.74
N HIS A 375 10.77 -20.92 16.71
CA HIS A 375 9.64 -21.45 15.94
C HIS A 375 8.88 -22.53 16.73
N THR A 376 8.30 -22.17 17.88
CA THR A 376 7.52 -23.04 18.75
C THR A 376 6.07 -22.56 18.86
N LEU A 377 5.15 -23.45 19.14
CA LEU A 377 3.74 -23.10 19.34
C LEU A 377 3.57 -22.08 20.47
N LEU A 378 4.31 -22.24 21.58
CA LEU A 378 4.25 -21.30 22.71
C LEU A 378 4.70 -19.90 22.29
N ALA A 379 5.78 -19.78 21.53
CA ALA A 379 6.27 -18.49 21.02
C ALA A 379 5.26 -17.88 20.04
N PHE A 380 4.63 -18.68 19.18
CA PHE A 380 3.56 -18.21 18.30
C PHE A 380 2.35 -17.68 19.07
N LEU A 381 1.92 -18.35 20.14
CA LEU A 381 0.82 -17.86 20.98
C LEU A 381 1.17 -16.58 21.74
N GLN A 382 2.46 -16.34 22.05
CA GLN A 382 2.94 -15.12 22.65
C GLN A 382 3.13 -13.96 21.63
N LEU A 383 3.10 -14.27 20.34
CA LEU A 383 3.40 -13.32 19.26
C LEU A 383 2.58 -12.01 19.33
N PRO A 384 1.24 -12.04 19.52
CA PRO A 384 0.46 -10.80 19.58
C PRO A 384 0.91 -9.87 20.71
N TRP A 385 1.28 -10.42 21.87
CA TRP A 385 1.84 -9.66 22.98
C TRP A 385 3.22 -9.09 22.65
N LYS A 386 4.10 -9.94 22.08
CA LYS A 386 5.48 -9.58 21.77
C LYS A 386 5.53 -8.47 20.70
N LEU A 387 4.70 -8.56 19.66
CA LEU A 387 4.62 -7.54 18.60
C LEU A 387 4.19 -6.16 19.10
N VAL A 388 3.43 -6.10 20.18
CA VAL A 388 2.90 -4.84 20.71
C VAL A 388 3.77 -4.27 21.84
N PHE A 389 4.30 -5.13 22.72
CA PHE A 389 4.94 -4.69 23.95
C PHE A 389 6.44 -5.01 24.04
N LYS A 390 6.97 -5.83 23.12
CA LYS A 390 8.39 -6.23 23.06
C LYS A 390 8.89 -6.36 21.63
N ASP A 391 8.56 -5.40 20.80
CA ASP A 391 8.85 -5.36 19.36
C ASP A 391 10.35 -5.28 19.03
N THR A 392 11.19 -4.81 19.97
CA THR A 392 12.66 -4.79 19.84
C THR A 392 13.27 -6.17 19.56
N VAL A 393 12.54 -7.27 19.88
CA VAL A 393 12.97 -8.63 19.56
C VAL A 393 13.02 -8.87 18.04
N PHE A 394 12.24 -8.12 17.26
CA PHE A 394 12.06 -8.34 15.83
C PHE A 394 12.78 -7.30 14.94
N SER A 395 13.34 -6.25 15.51
CA SER A 395 14.10 -5.23 14.75
C SER A 395 14.83 -4.27 15.65
N SER A 396 16.02 -3.84 15.21
CA SER A 396 16.79 -2.75 15.82
C SER A 396 16.46 -1.37 15.21
N GLU A 397 15.83 -1.31 14.03
CA GLU A 397 15.71 -0.07 13.25
C GLU A 397 14.63 0.88 13.78
N VAL A 398 13.61 0.34 14.44
CA VAL A 398 12.50 1.13 14.99
C VAL A 398 12.62 1.18 16.52
N GLN A 399 13.78 1.56 17.00
CA GLN A 399 14.02 1.68 18.44
C GLN A 399 13.18 2.82 19.03
N GLY A 400 12.43 2.50 20.09
CA GLY A 400 11.62 3.48 20.84
C GLY A 400 10.19 3.67 20.35
N PHE A 401 9.76 3.04 19.26
CA PHE A 401 8.39 3.07 18.79
C PHE A 401 7.71 1.70 18.95
N ARG A 402 6.50 1.71 19.48
CA ARG A 402 5.64 0.52 19.42
C ARG A 402 5.18 0.34 17.96
N ALA A 403 5.70 -0.68 17.28
CA ALA A 403 5.45 -0.88 15.85
C ALA A 403 3.98 -1.14 15.52
N PHE A 404 3.28 -1.87 16.41
CA PHE A 404 1.85 -2.11 16.31
C PHE A 404 1.08 -1.34 17.38
N GLN A 405 -0.08 -0.83 17.02
CA GLN A 405 -0.94 -0.18 18.00
C GLN A 405 -1.48 -1.17 19.01
N PRO A 406 -1.37 -0.87 20.32
CA PRO A 406 -1.91 -1.74 21.39
C PRO A 406 -3.42 -2.02 21.23
N LEU A 407 -4.17 -1.06 20.67
CA LEU A 407 -5.59 -1.21 20.42
C LEU A 407 -5.90 -2.44 19.54
N LEU A 408 -5.08 -2.72 18.52
CA LEU A 408 -5.27 -3.90 17.66
C LEU A 408 -5.16 -5.19 18.45
N PHE A 409 -4.24 -5.26 19.42
CA PHE A 409 -4.10 -6.42 20.31
C PHE A 409 -5.37 -6.63 21.18
N PHE A 410 -5.85 -5.56 21.82
CA PHE A 410 -7.04 -5.66 22.69
C PHE A 410 -8.32 -5.94 21.90
N LEU A 411 -8.35 -5.61 20.62
CA LEU A 411 -9.49 -5.92 19.76
C LEU A 411 -9.48 -7.34 19.21
N LEU A 412 -8.39 -8.11 19.33
CA LEU A 412 -8.29 -9.46 18.75
C LEU A 412 -9.44 -10.41 19.15
N PRO A 413 -9.81 -10.57 20.44
CA PRO A 413 -10.90 -11.48 20.83
C PRO A 413 -12.25 -11.03 20.22
N LEU A 414 -12.51 -9.73 20.23
CA LEU A 414 -13.74 -9.17 19.68
C LEU A 414 -13.77 -9.29 18.15
N SER A 415 -12.62 -9.10 17.50
CA SER A 415 -12.47 -9.28 16.05
C SER A 415 -12.72 -10.72 15.63
N ALA A 416 -12.21 -11.69 16.39
CA ALA A 416 -12.47 -13.12 16.16
C ALA A 416 -13.98 -13.42 16.29
N TRP A 417 -14.65 -12.88 17.31
CA TRP A 417 -16.10 -13.05 17.48
C TRP A 417 -16.91 -12.49 16.29
N PHE A 418 -16.62 -11.26 15.85
CA PHE A 418 -17.34 -10.68 14.71
C PHE A 418 -17.01 -11.39 13.39
N ALA A 419 -15.76 -11.87 13.21
CA ALA A 419 -15.34 -12.60 12.03
C ALA A 419 -16.12 -13.92 11.83
N VAL A 420 -16.50 -14.62 12.92
CA VAL A 420 -17.38 -15.79 12.82
C VAL A 420 -18.72 -15.45 12.15
N ARG A 421 -19.26 -14.27 12.43
CA ARG A 421 -20.57 -13.82 11.94
C ARG A 421 -20.54 -13.11 10.61
N GLN A 422 -19.40 -12.56 10.20
CA GLN A 422 -19.26 -11.76 9.00
C GLN A 422 -18.24 -12.35 8.02
N ALA A 423 -18.72 -12.97 6.93
CA ALA A 423 -17.88 -13.69 5.98
C ALA A 423 -16.75 -12.84 5.36
N GLN A 424 -17.00 -11.56 5.08
CA GLN A 424 -15.96 -10.68 4.49
C GLN A 424 -14.86 -10.38 5.52
N LEU A 425 -15.23 -10.10 6.78
CA LEU A 425 -14.27 -9.87 7.85
C LEU A 425 -13.41 -11.11 8.10
N ARG A 426 -14.04 -12.30 8.12
CA ARG A 426 -13.35 -13.59 8.26
C ARG A 426 -12.32 -13.81 7.15
N LYS A 427 -12.65 -13.46 5.89
CA LYS A 427 -11.69 -13.56 4.77
C LYS A 427 -10.50 -12.61 4.94
N VAL A 428 -10.73 -11.35 5.33
CA VAL A 428 -9.63 -10.39 5.57
C VAL A 428 -8.74 -10.90 6.69
N LEU A 429 -9.33 -11.36 7.80
CA LEU A 429 -8.58 -11.92 8.93
C LEU A 429 -7.79 -13.16 8.51
N PHE A 430 -8.37 -14.03 7.67
CA PHE A 430 -7.70 -15.22 7.15
C PHE A 430 -6.41 -14.84 6.39
N PHE A 431 -6.46 -13.92 5.43
CA PHE A 431 -5.27 -13.47 4.70
C PHE A 431 -4.20 -12.86 5.62
N ALA A 432 -4.62 -12.13 6.65
CA ALA A 432 -3.68 -11.58 7.63
C ALA A 432 -3.00 -12.67 8.45
N LEU A 433 -3.76 -13.65 8.94
CA LEU A 433 -3.25 -14.77 9.76
C LEU A 433 -2.32 -15.69 8.96
N GLU A 434 -2.67 -16.04 7.73
CA GLU A 434 -1.81 -16.85 6.85
C GLU A 434 -0.46 -16.19 6.63
N PHE A 435 -0.43 -14.87 6.41
CA PHE A 435 0.84 -14.17 6.25
C PHE A 435 1.61 -14.06 7.57
N ILE A 436 0.95 -13.89 8.71
CA ILE A 436 1.62 -13.94 10.04
C ILE A 436 2.29 -15.29 10.26
N VAL A 437 1.62 -16.40 9.91
CA VAL A 437 2.22 -17.73 10.01
C VAL A 437 3.43 -17.85 9.08
N PHE A 438 3.30 -17.44 7.83
CA PHE A 438 4.42 -17.43 6.88
C PHE A 438 5.61 -16.63 7.42
N TRP A 439 5.38 -15.40 7.87
CA TRP A 439 6.41 -14.52 8.43
C TRP A 439 7.04 -15.14 9.69
N PHE A 440 6.24 -15.71 10.60
CA PHE A 440 6.73 -16.35 11.80
C PHE A 440 7.62 -17.57 11.49
N MET A 441 7.31 -18.32 10.43
CA MET A 441 8.07 -19.49 10.01
C MET A 441 9.27 -19.17 9.11
N THR A 442 9.43 -17.92 8.71
CA THR A 442 10.53 -17.47 7.82
C THR A 442 11.41 -16.42 8.50
N VAL A 443 11.44 -15.20 8.00
CA VAL A 443 12.29 -14.11 8.49
C VAL A 443 11.45 -13.15 9.34
N GLN A 444 11.70 -13.15 10.65
CA GLN A 444 10.92 -12.41 11.62
C GLN A 444 11.37 -10.94 11.77
N VAL A 445 11.64 -10.25 10.67
CA VAL A 445 11.90 -8.80 10.65
C VAL A 445 10.57 -8.05 10.67
N LEU A 446 10.42 -7.13 11.62
CA LEU A 446 9.14 -6.47 11.93
C LEU A 446 8.52 -5.76 10.72
N ARG A 447 9.31 -5.03 9.93
CA ARG A 447 8.83 -4.30 8.75
C ARG A 447 8.27 -5.21 7.65
N TYR A 448 8.66 -6.49 7.61
CA TYR A 448 8.10 -7.44 6.65
C TYR A 448 6.65 -7.81 6.94
N LEU A 449 6.12 -7.46 8.13
CA LEU A 449 4.69 -7.55 8.44
C LEU A 449 3.86 -6.37 7.90
N MET A 450 4.47 -5.33 7.33
CA MET A 450 3.73 -4.14 6.87
C MET A 450 2.57 -4.46 5.92
N PRO A 451 2.67 -5.43 4.99
CA PRO A 451 1.56 -5.75 4.08
C PRO A 451 0.26 -6.20 4.78
N ILE A 452 0.33 -6.65 6.05
CA ILE A 452 -0.88 -7.03 6.81
C ILE A 452 -1.45 -5.88 7.63
N ILE A 453 -0.73 -4.78 7.84
CA ILE A 453 -1.24 -3.67 8.65
C ILE A 453 -2.54 -3.09 8.06
N PRO A 454 -2.68 -2.89 6.73
CA PRO A 454 -3.97 -2.53 6.13
C PRO A 454 -5.09 -3.52 6.43
N LEU A 455 -4.79 -4.83 6.43
CA LEU A 455 -5.76 -5.89 6.72
C LEU A 455 -6.17 -5.85 8.18
N LEU A 456 -5.21 -5.74 9.10
CA LEU A 456 -5.49 -5.61 10.53
C LEU A 456 -6.24 -4.32 10.85
N SER A 457 -5.94 -3.23 10.14
CA SER A 457 -6.67 -1.96 10.27
C SER A 457 -8.11 -2.08 9.79
N LEU A 458 -8.38 -2.80 8.70
CA LEU A 458 -9.74 -3.13 8.23
C LEU A 458 -10.49 -3.96 9.28
N VAL A 459 -9.83 -4.98 9.84
CA VAL A 459 -10.41 -5.83 10.90
C VAL A 459 -10.71 -4.99 12.14
N GLY A 460 -9.73 -4.22 12.64
CA GLY A 460 -9.88 -3.38 13.83
C GLY A 460 -10.95 -2.30 13.65
N GLY A 461 -10.94 -1.57 12.53
CA GLY A 461 -11.91 -0.51 12.23
C GLY A 461 -13.34 -1.05 12.10
N THR A 462 -13.51 -2.22 11.47
CA THR A 462 -14.82 -2.88 11.37
C THR A 462 -15.29 -3.39 12.72
N THR A 463 -14.40 -3.95 13.53
CA THR A 463 -14.69 -4.42 14.89
C THR A 463 -15.13 -3.27 15.79
N LEU A 464 -14.41 -2.15 15.75
CA LEU A 464 -14.78 -0.94 16.50
C LEU A 464 -16.15 -0.41 16.06
N ASP A 465 -16.41 -0.33 14.75
CA ASP A 465 -17.71 0.13 14.24
C ASP A 465 -18.85 -0.75 14.76
N GLN A 466 -18.68 -2.07 14.72
CA GLN A 466 -19.70 -3.02 15.21
C GLN A 466 -19.87 -2.95 16.73
N ALA A 467 -18.78 -2.82 17.49
CA ALA A 467 -18.83 -2.62 18.93
C ALA A 467 -19.60 -1.36 19.30
N LEU A 468 -19.41 -0.27 18.57
CA LEU A 468 -20.11 0.99 18.78
C LEU A 468 -21.60 0.88 18.44
N VAL A 469 -21.97 0.21 17.35
CA VAL A 469 -23.37 -0.10 17.04
C VAL A 469 -24.01 -0.95 18.15
N TRP A 470 -23.26 -1.89 18.68
CA TRP A 470 -23.72 -2.72 19.79
C TRP A 470 -23.93 -1.89 21.07
N LEU A 471 -22.96 -1.06 21.43
CA LEU A 471 -23.05 -0.16 22.58
C LEU A 471 -24.22 0.85 22.44
N ASP A 472 -24.41 1.43 21.26
CA ASP A 472 -25.49 2.38 20.99
C ASP A 472 -26.87 1.75 21.28
N LYS A 473 -27.08 0.49 20.93
CA LYS A 473 -28.30 -0.24 21.24
C LYS A 473 -28.59 -0.37 22.75
N PHE A 474 -27.53 -0.40 23.59
CA PHE A 474 -27.68 -0.45 25.05
C PHE A 474 -27.84 0.90 25.70
N VAL A 475 -27.20 1.94 25.17
CA VAL A 475 -27.13 3.30 25.75
C VAL A 475 -28.26 4.19 25.24
N SER A 476 -28.68 4.04 23.97
CA SER A 476 -29.71 4.88 23.35
C SER A 476 -31.08 4.86 24.06
N PRO A 477 -31.59 3.74 24.61
CA PRO A 477 -32.84 3.75 25.37
C PRO A 477 -32.79 4.61 26.63
N ARG A 478 -31.57 4.79 27.19
CA ARG A 478 -31.36 5.55 28.45
C ARG A 478 -31.07 7.04 28.21
N LEU A 479 -30.61 7.38 27.00
CA LEU A 479 -30.20 8.76 26.62
C LEU A 479 -31.19 9.46 25.67
N LYS A 480 -32.47 9.08 25.65
CA LYS A 480 -33.52 9.60 24.75
C LYS A 480 -33.67 11.12 24.66
N ARG A 481 -32.92 11.90 25.45
CA ARG A 481 -33.00 13.36 25.53
C ARG A 481 -31.99 14.12 24.65
N LEU A 482 -31.10 13.45 23.91
CA LEU A 482 -30.12 14.13 23.06
C LEU A 482 -30.47 13.98 21.56
N PRO A 483 -30.96 15.03 20.88
CA PRO A 483 -31.48 14.94 19.51
C PRO A 483 -30.47 14.81 18.39
N ARG A 484 -29.16 14.64 18.70
CA ARG A 484 -28.07 14.63 17.70
C ARG A 484 -27.08 13.46 17.85
N GLN A 485 -27.58 12.28 18.18
CA GLN A 485 -26.79 11.09 18.49
C GLN A 485 -25.78 10.65 17.41
N PRO A 486 -26.08 10.63 16.08
CA PRO A 486 -25.10 10.15 15.08
C PRO A 486 -23.90 11.10 14.94
N LEU A 487 -24.10 12.40 15.06
CA LEU A 487 -23.04 13.40 14.94
C LEU A 487 -22.10 13.37 16.18
N PHE A 488 -22.66 13.24 17.38
CA PHE A 488 -21.89 13.15 18.62
C PHE A 488 -21.01 11.89 18.64
N VAL A 489 -21.59 10.72 18.31
CA VAL A 489 -20.85 9.46 18.25
C VAL A 489 -19.75 9.51 17.18
N THR A 490 -20.03 10.05 15.99
CA THR A 490 -19.02 10.20 14.94
C THR A 490 -17.90 11.17 15.33
N THR A 491 -18.24 12.29 15.96
CA THR A 491 -17.26 13.27 16.45
C THR A 491 -16.41 12.68 17.58
N LEU A 492 -17.01 11.99 18.52
CA LEU A 492 -16.29 11.29 19.60
C LEU A 492 -15.35 10.23 19.05
N LEU A 493 -15.76 9.49 18.01
CA LEU A 493 -14.95 8.49 17.34
C LEU A 493 -13.74 9.08 16.61
N ILE A 494 -13.96 10.21 15.92
CA ILE A 494 -12.87 10.96 15.29
C ILE A 494 -11.90 11.45 16.36
N MET A 495 -12.40 12.03 17.46
CA MET A 495 -11.56 12.48 18.57
C MET A 495 -10.81 11.32 19.24
N CYS A 496 -11.45 10.18 19.47
CA CYS A 496 -10.78 8.99 20.00
C CYS A 496 -9.71 8.47 19.05
N ALA A 497 -9.99 8.41 17.73
CA ALA A 497 -9.02 8.01 16.72
C ALA A 497 -7.84 9.00 16.66
N LEU A 498 -8.08 10.31 16.75
CA LEU A 498 -7.06 11.35 16.78
C LEU A 498 -6.22 11.28 18.08
N LEU A 499 -6.84 11.03 19.23
CA LEU A 499 -6.14 10.84 20.50
C LEU A 499 -5.28 9.57 20.51
N LEU A 500 -5.72 8.50 19.83
CA LEU A 500 -4.95 7.28 19.68
C LEU A 500 -3.73 7.44 18.74
N MET A 501 -3.75 8.46 17.87
CA MET A 501 -2.60 8.83 17.03
C MET A 501 -1.55 9.66 17.78
N LEU A 502 -1.92 10.45 18.80
CA LEU A 502 -1.01 11.34 19.53
C LEU A 502 0.20 10.62 20.15
N PRO A 503 0.08 9.43 20.78
CA PRO A 503 1.23 8.73 21.36
C PRO A 503 2.25 8.17 20.35
N SER A 504 1.87 8.03 19.08
CA SER A 504 2.75 7.53 18.03
C SER A 504 3.64 8.61 17.42
N MET A 505 3.52 9.85 17.88
CA MET A 505 4.18 11.03 17.28
C MET A 505 5.22 11.71 18.18
N ASN A 506 5.41 11.21 19.42
CA ASN A 506 6.41 11.71 20.38
C ASN A 506 7.72 10.92 20.31
#